data_5ab6a15eb04569c17335f3c0ed27e238
#
_entry.id   5ab6a15eb04569c17335f3c0ed27e238
#
_cell.length_a   1.000
_cell.length_b   1.000
_cell.length_c   1.000
_cell.angle_alpha   90.00
_cell.angle_beta   90.00
_cell.angle_gamma   90.00
#
_symmetry.space_group_name_H-M   'P 1'
#
loop_
_entity.id
_entity.type
_entity.pdbx_description
1 polymer ?
#
loop_
_entity_poly.entity_id
_entity_poly.type
_entity_poly.pdbx_seq_one_letter_code
_entity_poly.pdbx_strand_id
1 'polypeptide(L)'
;YEIGVRLVGSEMCIRDSMATLHLSISDATGDNAIFEYVDGKLDIHHSKAYQVMTNSPVFDQQLALDDYWKNIGGTTFLPGTNRAADRFVRASFYINAIPKTEDTRTALASVFSVIRNTSVPFGISTPDQPNISSTRWRTVSDQKDKVYYFESTLYPNVFWIDFKDVDFSEKAPVKKLNLLSGKTYAGNTAKEFVATKPFQFLGIK
;
A
#
# COMPACT_ATOMS: atom_id res chain seq x y z
N TYR A 1 14.15 12.60 -11.45
CA TYR A 1 13.34 12.42 -10.23
C TYR A 1 12.21 11.49 -10.59
N GLU A 2 12.28 10.22 -10.16
CA GLU A 2 11.18 9.28 -10.35
C GLU A 2 10.34 9.25 -9.09
N ILE A 3 9.11 9.75 -9.18
CA ILE A 3 8.12 9.72 -8.10
C ILE A 3 7.44 8.37 -8.13
N GLY A 4 7.64 7.56 -7.10
CA GLY A 4 6.89 6.33 -6.91
C GLY A 4 5.51 6.64 -6.32
N VAL A 5 4.45 6.50 -7.12
CA VAL A 5 3.07 6.65 -6.63
C VAL A 5 2.61 5.32 -6.04
N ARG A 6 2.32 5.30 -4.74
CA ARG A 6 1.73 4.17 -4.06
C ARG A 6 0.25 4.44 -3.81
N LEU A 7 -0.62 3.88 -4.65
CA LEU A 7 -2.06 3.86 -4.39
C LEU A 7 -2.36 2.74 -3.38
N VAL A 8 -2.70 3.11 -2.16
CA VAL A 8 -3.25 2.20 -1.15
C VAL A 8 -4.70 2.59 -0.92
N GLY A 9 -5.57 2.09 -1.77
CA GLY A 9 -7.01 2.20 -1.61
C GLY A 9 -7.68 0.89 -1.97
N SER A 10 -8.61 0.40 -1.15
CA SER A 10 -9.48 -0.68 -1.56
C SER A 10 -10.53 -0.13 -2.53
N GLU A 11 -10.68 -0.72 -3.69
CA GLU A 11 -11.68 -0.32 -4.70
C GLU A 11 -13.14 -0.32 -4.18
N MET A 12 -13.39 -0.91 -3.02
CA MET A 12 -14.73 -0.97 -2.43
C MET A 12 -15.19 0.35 -1.78
N CYS A 13 -14.30 1.28 -1.47
CA CYS A 13 -14.67 2.60 -0.96
C CYS A 13 -15.27 3.53 -2.03
N ILE A 14 -15.18 3.17 -3.29
CA ILE A 14 -15.60 4.02 -4.43
C ILE A 14 -17.12 3.96 -4.68
N ARG A 15 -17.82 2.98 -4.13
CA ARG A 15 -19.23 2.74 -4.51
C ARG A 15 -20.29 3.38 -3.64
N ASP A 16 -20.01 3.76 -2.38
CA ASP A 16 -21.09 4.04 -1.42
C ASP A 16 -21.07 5.41 -0.72
N SER A 17 -20.12 6.24 -0.99
CA SER A 17 -20.13 7.64 -0.56
C SER A 17 -18.99 8.36 -1.28
N MET A 18 -19.00 9.67 -1.30
CA MET A 18 -17.87 10.48 -1.75
C MET A 18 -16.63 10.06 -0.95
N ALA A 19 -15.98 8.97 -1.40
CA ALA A 19 -14.84 8.39 -0.73
C ALA A 19 -13.71 9.42 -0.76
N THR A 20 -13.37 9.91 0.41
CA THR A 20 -12.15 10.67 0.60
C THR A 20 -10.99 9.74 0.27
N LEU A 21 -10.39 9.94 -0.90
CA LEU A 21 -9.19 9.23 -1.29
C LEU A 21 -8.00 9.92 -0.67
N HIS A 22 -7.08 9.11 -0.14
CA HIS A 22 -5.78 9.58 0.33
C HIS A 22 -4.74 9.12 -0.67
N LEU A 23 -3.81 9.98 -1.04
CA LEU A 23 -2.67 9.67 -1.89
C LEU A 23 -1.40 9.83 -1.08
N SER A 24 -0.58 8.78 -1.01
CA SER A 24 0.76 8.84 -0.45
C SER A 24 1.79 8.73 -1.56
N ILE A 25 2.73 9.65 -1.60
CA ILE A 25 3.83 9.68 -2.56
C ILE A 25 5.13 9.61 -1.78
N SER A 26 6.05 8.76 -2.24
CA SER A 26 7.41 8.68 -1.72
C SER A 26 8.40 8.68 -2.87
N ASP A 27 9.53 9.34 -2.68
CA ASP A 27 10.60 9.36 -3.67
C ASP A 27 11.84 8.55 -3.21
N ALA A 28 12.82 8.42 -4.12
CA ALA A 28 14.05 7.66 -3.85
C ALA A 28 14.96 8.32 -2.79
N THR A 29 14.70 9.55 -2.38
CA THR A 29 15.42 10.24 -1.29
C THR A 29 14.82 9.94 0.09
N GLY A 30 13.69 9.22 0.13
CA GLY A 30 12.89 8.95 1.32
C GLY A 30 12.02 10.14 1.72
N ASP A 31 11.80 11.10 0.82
CA ASP A 31 10.83 12.18 1.05
C ASP A 31 9.41 11.68 0.81
N ASN A 32 8.47 12.16 1.62
CA ASN A 32 7.10 11.67 1.62
C ASN A 32 6.10 12.82 1.66
N ALA A 33 5.01 12.66 0.90
CA ALA A 33 3.88 13.56 0.93
C ALA A 33 2.56 12.76 0.96
N ILE A 34 1.63 13.21 1.81
CA ILE A 34 0.29 12.64 1.92
C ILE A 34 -0.70 13.73 1.53
N PHE A 35 -1.60 13.39 0.64
CA PHE A 35 -2.64 14.28 0.12
C PHE A 35 -4.00 13.75 0.55
N GLU A 36 -4.79 14.58 1.21
CA GLU A 36 -6.15 14.30 1.64
C GLU A 36 -7.11 15.39 1.16
N TYR A 37 -8.36 15.01 0.91
CA TYR A 37 -9.43 15.98 0.75
C TYR A 37 -10.27 15.98 2.01
N VAL A 38 -10.22 17.10 2.77
CA VAL A 38 -10.97 17.28 4.01
C VAL A 38 -11.94 18.44 3.80
N ASP A 39 -13.25 18.17 3.93
CA ASP A 39 -14.31 19.16 3.73
C ASP A 39 -14.20 19.93 2.39
N GLY A 40 -13.84 19.21 1.33
CA GLY A 40 -13.69 19.77 -0.02
C GLY A 40 -12.42 20.57 -0.26
N LYS A 41 -11.49 20.59 0.68
CA LYS A 41 -10.18 21.24 0.55
C LYS A 41 -9.08 20.20 0.48
N LEU A 42 -8.07 20.48 -0.35
CA LEU A 42 -6.87 19.67 -0.43
C LEU A 42 -5.94 20.03 0.72
N ASP A 43 -5.68 19.03 1.57
CA ASP A 43 -4.64 19.08 2.61
C ASP A 43 -3.41 18.29 2.16
N ILE A 44 -2.21 18.87 2.38
CA ILE A 44 -0.94 18.28 1.98
C ILE A 44 -0.03 18.20 3.22
N HIS A 45 0.28 16.99 3.63
CA HIS A 45 1.20 16.71 4.73
C HIS A 45 2.54 16.27 4.13
N HIS A 46 3.61 17.04 4.36
CA HIS A 46 4.91 16.80 3.74
C HIS A 46 6.00 16.66 4.80
N SER A 47 6.62 15.51 4.87
CA SER A 47 7.76 15.24 5.76
C SER A 47 8.35 13.87 5.51
N LYS A 48 9.67 13.73 5.64
CA LYS A 48 10.34 12.41 5.66
C LYS A 48 9.87 11.51 6.80
N ALA A 49 9.30 12.07 7.86
CA ALA A 49 8.75 11.32 8.99
C ALA A 49 7.37 10.67 8.67
N TYR A 50 6.68 11.11 7.64
CA TYR A 50 5.33 10.64 7.31
C TYR A 50 5.38 9.38 6.44
N GLN A 51 5.80 8.27 7.03
CA GLN A 51 6.05 7.00 6.36
C GLN A 51 4.84 6.06 6.33
N VAL A 52 3.77 6.38 7.04
CA VAL A 52 2.58 5.55 7.17
C VAL A 52 1.34 6.36 6.84
N MET A 53 0.43 5.74 6.11
CA MET A 53 -0.90 6.26 5.84
C MET A 53 -1.90 5.11 5.86
N THR A 54 -3.07 5.32 6.48
CA THR A 54 -4.22 4.42 6.43
C THR A 54 -5.50 5.19 6.08
N ASN A 55 -6.67 4.55 6.15
CA ASN A 55 -7.91 5.14 5.62
C ASN A 55 -8.46 6.30 6.46
N SER A 56 -8.79 6.03 7.73
CA SER A 56 -9.50 6.98 8.61
C SER A 56 -8.98 6.89 10.05
N PRO A 57 -9.10 7.92 10.84
CA PRO A 57 -9.55 9.28 10.56
C PRO A 57 -8.56 10.06 9.67
N VAL A 58 -8.75 11.38 9.51
CA VAL A 58 -7.79 12.25 8.79
C VAL A 58 -6.39 12.19 9.41
N PHE A 59 -5.38 12.50 8.62
CA PHE A 59 -3.98 12.20 8.95
C PHE A 59 -3.52 12.82 10.28
N ASP A 60 -3.88 14.07 10.57
CA ASP A 60 -3.53 14.72 11.84
C ASP A 60 -4.10 14.00 13.06
N GLN A 61 -5.32 13.48 12.95
CA GLN A 61 -5.91 12.66 14.03
C GLN A 61 -5.22 11.31 14.17
N GLN A 62 -4.75 10.72 13.07
CA GLN A 62 -3.94 9.49 13.12
C GLN A 62 -2.61 9.73 13.84
N LEU A 63 -1.95 10.86 13.59
CA LEU A 63 -0.73 11.26 14.30
C LEU A 63 -0.98 11.42 15.80
N ALA A 64 -2.07 12.09 16.18
CA ALA A 64 -2.44 12.28 17.59
C ALA A 64 -2.73 10.94 18.30
N LEU A 65 -3.39 9.99 17.63
CA LEU A 65 -3.62 8.65 18.14
C LEU A 65 -2.31 7.86 18.29
N ASP A 66 -1.40 7.98 17.33
CA ASP A 66 -0.08 7.34 17.39
C ASP A 66 0.73 7.85 18.60
N ASP A 67 0.71 9.16 18.82
CA ASP A 67 1.37 9.78 19.99
C ASP A 67 0.74 9.34 21.29
N TYR A 68 -0.60 9.23 21.38
CA TYR A 68 -1.27 8.67 22.55
C TYR A 68 -0.77 7.25 22.85
N TRP A 69 -0.74 6.35 21.85
CA TRP A 69 -0.30 4.98 22.04
C TRP A 69 1.19 4.86 22.41
N LYS A 70 2.05 5.73 21.86
CA LYS A 70 3.46 5.82 22.28
C LYS A 70 3.59 6.13 23.77
N ASN A 71 2.74 7.02 24.27
CA ASN A 71 2.79 7.43 25.68
C ASN A 71 2.26 6.38 26.66
N ILE A 72 1.26 5.57 26.27
CA ILE A 72 0.65 4.59 27.18
C ILE A 72 1.25 3.19 27.11
N GLY A 73 1.89 2.82 26.01
CA GLY A 73 2.31 1.43 25.80
C GLY A 73 3.60 1.25 25.04
N GLY A 74 3.83 2.09 24.08
CA GLY A 74 5.05 2.09 23.28
C GLY A 74 5.44 0.72 22.73
N THR A 75 6.41 0.10 23.39
CA THR A 75 6.97 -1.20 22.99
C THR A 75 6.20 -2.40 23.58
N THR A 76 5.34 -2.18 24.56
CA THR A 76 4.72 -3.26 25.36
C THR A 76 3.28 -3.53 24.96
N PHE A 77 2.59 -2.51 24.44
CA PHE A 77 1.17 -2.59 24.19
C PHE A 77 0.78 -1.81 22.93
N LEU A 78 0.20 -2.49 21.95
CA LEU A 78 -0.24 -1.91 20.68
C LEU A 78 -1.72 -2.24 20.45
N PRO A 79 -2.50 -1.36 19.80
CA PRO A 79 -3.90 -1.63 19.48
C PRO A 79 -4.01 -2.76 18.44
N GLY A 80 -4.92 -3.72 18.67
CA GLY A 80 -5.00 -4.97 17.94
C GLY A 80 -6.16 -5.08 16.94
N THR A 81 -7.02 -4.07 16.79
CA THR A 81 -8.18 -4.19 15.90
C THR A 81 -7.83 -3.97 14.41
N ASN A 82 -8.80 -4.27 13.53
CA ASN A 82 -8.69 -4.00 12.10
C ASN A 82 -9.01 -2.54 11.71
N ARG A 83 -9.35 -1.70 12.66
CA ARG A 83 -9.63 -0.28 12.40
C ARG A 83 -8.41 0.41 11.83
N ALA A 84 -8.65 1.37 10.93
CA ALA A 84 -7.58 2.06 10.23
C ALA A 84 -6.60 2.77 11.19
N ALA A 85 -7.11 3.42 12.23
CA ALA A 85 -6.28 4.07 13.25
C ALA A 85 -5.36 3.07 13.98
N ASP A 86 -5.88 1.91 14.37
CA ASP A 86 -5.08 0.87 15.03
C ASP A 86 -4.01 0.28 14.10
N ARG A 87 -4.35 0.13 12.82
CA ARG A 87 -3.39 -0.31 11.79
C ARG A 87 -2.30 0.74 11.56
N PHE A 88 -2.66 2.03 11.63
CA PHE A 88 -1.71 3.14 11.54
C PHE A 88 -0.67 3.07 12.66
N VAL A 89 -1.13 2.94 13.91
CA VAL A 89 -0.24 2.83 15.09
C VAL A 89 0.69 1.63 14.98
N ARG A 90 0.16 0.45 14.60
CA ARG A 90 1.00 -0.74 14.42
C ARG A 90 2.02 -0.57 13.30
N ALA A 91 1.61 0.00 12.16
CA ALA A 91 2.52 0.25 11.05
C ALA A 91 3.64 1.22 11.45
N SER A 92 3.27 2.33 12.14
CA SER A 92 4.22 3.33 12.63
C SER A 92 5.23 2.73 13.60
N PHE A 93 4.78 1.88 14.52
CA PHE A 93 5.66 1.19 15.43
C PHE A 93 6.61 0.23 14.70
N TYR A 94 6.07 -0.67 13.87
CA TYR A 94 6.87 -1.70 13.24
C TYR A 94 7.84 -1.17 12.18
N ILE A 95 7.46 -0.15 11.39
CA ILE A 95 8.38 0.42 10.38
C ILE A 95 9.61 1.07 11.03
N ASN A 96 9.47 1.55 12.26
CA ASN A 96 10.58 2.10 13.04
C ASN A 96 11.37 1.02 13.79
N ALA A 97 10.76 -0.13 14.06
CA ALA A 97 11.38 -1.23 14.81
C ALA A 97 12.13 -2.24 13.92
N ILE A 98 11.83 -2.31 12.63
CA ILE A 98 12.55 -3.21 11.70
C ILE A 98 13.99 -2.74 11.48
N PRO A 99 14.93 -3.67 11.19
CA PRO A 99 16.33 -3.32 10.97
C PRO A 99 16.49 -2.47 9.72
N LYS A 100 17.32 -1.43 9.82
CA LYS A 100 17.81 -0.69 8.65
C LYS A 100 19.00 -1.46 8.08
N THR A 101 18.89 -1.89 6.83
CA THR A 101 19.88 -2.76 6.19
C THR A 101 20.05 -2.42 4.71
N GLU A 102 21.26 -2.62 4.21
CA GLU A 102 21.55 -2.52 2.77
C GLU A 102 21.27 -3.86 2.02
N ASP A 103 20.99 -4.93 2.74
CA ASP A 103 20.60 -6.20 2.13
C ASP A 103 19.14 -6.13 1.68
N THR A 104 18.92 -6.04 0.37
CA THR A 104 17.60 -5.93 -0.27
C THR A 104 16.65 -7.07 0.14
N ARG A 105 17.17 -8.29 0.33
CA ARG A 105 16.35 -9.45 0.71
C ARG A 105 15.80 -9.28 2.12
N THR A 106 16.63 -8.89 3.06
CA THR A 106 16.22 -8.64 4.45
C THR A 106 15.27 -7.44 4.53
N ALA A 107 15.57 -6.35 3.83
CA ALA A 107 14.70 -5.17 3.76
C ALA A 107 13.30 -5.53 3.24
N LEU A 108 13.24 -6.27 2.13
CA LEU A 108 11.98 -6.72 1.52
C LEU A 108 11.17 -7.60 2.47
N ALA A 109 11.81 -8.58 3.11
CA ALA A 109 11.15 -9.48 4.06
C ALA A 109 10.59 -8.71 5.27
N SER A 110 11.34 -7.74 5.78
CA SER A 110 10.93 -6.88 6.90
C SER A 110 9.72 -6.01 6.53
N VAL A 111 9.75 -5.34 5.37
CA VAL A 111 8.65 -4.50 4.91
C VAL A 111 7.39 -5.33 4.66
N PHE A 112 7.49 -6.51 4.01
CA PHE A 112 6.35 -7.41 3.86
C PHE A 112 5.77 -7.86 5.20
N SER A 113 6.61 -8.09 6.21
CA SER A 113 6.17 -8.47 7.56
C SER A 113 5.34 -7.36 8.21
N VAL A 114 5.75 -6.11 8.08
CA VAL A 114 4.98 -4.95 8.55
C VAL A 114 3.63 -4.87 7.83
N ILE A 115 3.62 -4.95 6.50
CA ILE A 115 2.39 -4.88 5.70
C ILE A 115 1.43 -6.02 6.05
N ARG A 116 1.93 -7.24 6.24
CA ARG A 116 1.11 -8.40 6.64
C ARG A 116 0.50 -8.22 8.03
N ASN A 117 1.25 -7.66 8.98
CA ASN A 117 0.74 -7.35 10.32
C ASN A 117 -0.40 -6.34 10.31
N THR A 118 -0.39 -5.40 9.39
CA THR A 118 -1.42 -4.35 9.26
C THR A 118 -2.51 -4.71 8.24
N SER A 119 -2.48 -5.91 7.68
CA SER A 119 -3.50 -6.40 6.76
C SER A 119 -4.79 -6.76 7.49
N VAL A 120 -5.91 -6.51 6.83
CA VAL A 120 -7.23 -6.96 7.28
C VAL A 120 -7.42 -8.41 6.79
N PRO A 121 -7.75 -9.38 7.68
CA PRO A 121 -7.92 -10.77 7.29
C PRO A 121 -8.91 -10.93 6.15
N PHE A 122 -8.54 -11.77 5.17
CA PHE A 122 -9.39 -12.02 4.00
C PHE A 122 -10.72 -12.67 4.41
N GLY A 123 -11.82 -12.08 3.95
CA GLY A 123 -13.16 -12.61 4.21
C GLY A 123 -13.70 -12.36 5.61
N ILE A 124 -13.03 -11.54 6.43
CA ILE A 124 -13.55 -11.17 7.75
C ILE A 124 -14.91 -10.49 7.64
N SER A 125 -15.82 -10.89 8.49
CA SER A 125 -17.12 -10.23 8.70
C SER A 125 -17.54 -10.36 10.14
N THR A 126 -18.42 -9.45 10.60
CA THR A 126 -19.10 -9.55 11.90
C THR A 126 -20.59 -9.35 11.69
N PRO A 127 -21.45 -9.79 12.63
CA PRO A 127 -22.89 -9.58 12.50
C PRO A 127 -23.28 -8.12 12.27
N ASP A 128 -22.56 -7.19 12.90
CA ASP A 128 -22.82 -5.75 12.79
C ASP A 128 -22.16 -5.11 11.56
N GLN A 129 -21.17 -5.80 10.96
CA GLN A 129 -20.41 -5.32 9.80
C GLN A 129 -20.17 -6.46 8.82
N PRO A 130 -21.19 -6.85 8.04
CA PRO A 130 -21.09 -7.99 7.12
C PRO A 130 -20.18 -7.72 5.90
N ASN A 131 -19.88 -6.45 5.61
CA ASN A 131 -19.15 -6.00 4.42
C ASN A 131 -17.80 -5.36 4.77
N ILE A 132 -17.06 -5.92 5.73
CA ILE A 132 -15.73 -5.42 6.06
C ILE A 132 -14.79 -5.60 4.85
N SER A 133 -14.18 -4.50 4.42
CA SER A 133 -13.15 -4.55 3.38
C SER A 133 -11.92 -5.30 3.86
N SER A 134 -11.60 -6.42 3.23
CA SER A 134 -10.41 -7.22 3.54
C SER A 134 -9.28 -6.98 2.55
N THR A 135 -8.05 -7.21 3.02
CA THR A 135 -6.88 -7.11 2.14
C THR A 135 -6.94 -8.17 1.05
N ARG A 136 -6.85 -7.75 -0.21
CA ARG A 136 -6.87 -8.61 -1.39
C ARG A 136 -5.47 -8.88 -1.95
N TRP A 137 -4.60 -7.89 -1.84
CA TRP A 137 -3.20 -7.97 -2.27
C TRP A 137 -2.33 -7.05 -1.43
N ARG A 138 -1.02 -7.25 -1.55
CA ARG A 138 0.01 -6.40 -0.98
C ARG A 138 1.06 -6.13 -2.03
N THR A 139 1.64 -4.95 -2.02
CA THR A 139 2.71 -4.58 -2.95
C THR A 139 3.86 -3.91 -2.21
N VAL A 140 5.06 -4.11 -2.73
CA VAL A 140 6.26 -3.40 -2.31
C VAL A 140 6.97 -2.89 -3.55
N SER A 141 7.32 -1.61 -3.55
CA SER A 141 8.14 -1.00 -4.61
C SER A 141 9.55 -0.79 -4.08
N ASP A 142 10.51 -1.49 -4.64
CA ASP A 142 11.92 -1.20 -4.44
C ASP A 142 12.31 -0.10 -5.41
N GLN A 143 12.46 1.12 -4.88
CA GLN A 143 12.76 2.30 -5.68
C GLN A 143 14.24 2.36 -6.08
N LYS A 144 15.12 1.72 -5.30
CA LYS A 144 16.55 1.64 -5.58
C LYS A 144 16.83 0.73 -6.79
N ASP A 145 16.33 -0.50 -6.72
CA ASP A 145 16.56 -1.52 -7.74
C ASP A 145 15.46 -1.53 -8.82
N LYS A 146 14.44 -0.66 -8.70
CA LYS A 146 13.31 -0.53 -9.63
C LYS A 146 12.56 -1.84 -9.85
N VAL A 147 12.23 -2.53 -8.76
CA VAL A 147 11.50 -3.79 -8.76
C VAL A 147 10.15 -3.61 -8.05
N TYR A 148 9.07 -4.05 -8.69
CA TYR A 148 7.73 -4.02 -8.12
C TYR A 148 7.29 -5.42 -7.73
N TYR A 149 7.08 -5.63 -6.44
CA TYR A 149 6.65 -6.90 -5.85
C TYR A 149 5.15 -6.90 -5.62
N PHE A 150 4.52 -8.04 -5.86
CA PHE A 150 3.10 -8.26 -5.66
C PHE A 150 2.84 -9.57 -4.93
N GLU A 151 1.97 -9.54 -3.92
CA GLU A 151 1.48 -10.69 -3.16
C GLU A 151 -0.04 -10.70 -3.18
N SER A 152 -0.64 -11.73 -3.75
CA SER A 152 -2.09 -11.99 -3.64
C SER A 152 -2.39 -12.67 -2.30
N THR A 153 -3.53 -12.35 -1.69
CA THR A 153 -4.00 -13.10 -0.51
C THR A 153 -4.55 -14.48 -0.85
N LEU A 154 -4.86 -14.75 -2.12
CA LEU A 154 -5.39 -16.03 -2.60
C LEU A 154 -4.30 -17.03 -2.95
N TYR A 155 -3.05 -16.59 -3.11
CA TYR A 155 -1.94 -17.45 -3.51
C TYR A 155 -0.76 -17.24 -2.57
N PRO A 156 -0.04 -18.31 -2.20
CA PRO A 156 1.05 -18.23 -1.21
C PRO A 156 2.33 -17.57 -1.76
N ASN A 157 2.38 -17.31 -3.04
CA ASN A 157 3.59 -16.86 -3.73
C ASN A 157 3.63 -15.37 -3.94
N VAL A 158 4.83 -14.79 -3.76
CA VAL A 158 5.17 -13.44 -4.21
C VAL A 158 5.75 -13.53 -5.62
N PHE A 159 5.32 -12.65 -6.49
CA PHE A 159 5.96 -12.43 -7.78
C PHE A 159 6.39 -10.97 -7.92
N TRP A 160 7.24 -10.67 -8.88
CA TRP A 160 7.71 -9.32 -9.11
C TRP A 160 7.92 -9.02 -10.59
N ILE A 161 8.06 -7.74 -10.88
CA ILE A 161 8.44 -7.20 -12.17
C ILE A 161 9.69 -6.36 -11.95
N ASP A 162 10.78 -6.76 -12.59
CA ASP A 162 11.97 -5.93 -12.71
C ASP A 162 11.75 -4.97 -13.88
N PHE A 163 11.80 -3.67 -13.62
CA PHE A 163 11.48 -2.66 -14.66
C PHE A 163 12.48 -2.64 -15.82
N LYS A 164 13.70 -3.14 -15.61
CA LYS A 164 14.65 -3.32 -16.73
C LYS A 164 14.20 -4.34 -17.77
N ASP A 165 13.30 -5.26 -17.39
CA ASP A 165 12.76 -6.30 -18.27
C ASP A 165 11.47 -5.85 -18.99
N VAL A 166 11.07 -4.57 -18.82
CA VAL A 166 9.85 -3.99 -19.40
C VAL A 166 10.23 -2.81 -20.30
N ASP A 167 9.71 -2.79 -21.51
CA ASP A 167 9.85 -1.65 -22.42
C ASP A 167 8.79 -0.59 -22.09
N PHE A 168 9.22 0.58 -21.60
CA PHE A 168 8.40 1.76 -21.31
C PHE A 168 8.51 2.85 -22.38
N SER A 169 9.10 2.56 -23.55
CA SER A 169 9.17 3.55 -24.61
C SER A 169 7.77 3.96 -25.08
N GLU A 170 7.64 5.17 -25.62
CA GLU A 170 6.36 5.74 -26.07
C GLU A 170 5.62 4.84 -27.09
N LYS A 171 6.36 4.08 -27.88
CA LYS A 171 5.80 3.17 -28.90
C LYS A 171 5.59 1.75 -28.39
N ALA A 172 5.94 1.45 -27.14
CA ALA A 172 5.75 0.13 -26.58
C ALA A 172 4.25 -0.20 -26.45
N PRO A 173 3.83 -1.43 -26.76
CA PRO A 173 2.44 -1.83 -26.58
C PRO A 173 2.10 -1.85 -25.09
N VAL A 174 0.90 -1.39 -24.74
CA VAL A 174 0.36 -1.59 -23.39
C VAL A 174 0.20 -3.07 -23.13
N LYS A 175 0.64 -3.53 -21.96
CA LYS A 175 0.60 -4.93 -21.56
C LYS A 175 -0.10 -5.10 -20.23
N LYS A 176 -0.71 -6.26 -20.01
CA LYS A 176 -1.34 -6.64 -18.73
C LYS A 176 -0.92 -8.01 -18.29
N LEU A 177 -0.91 -8.24 -16.97
CA LEU A 177 -0.87 -9.54 -16.33
C LEU A 177 -2.26 -9.87 -15.79
N ASN A 178 -2.84 -10.99 -16.20
CA ASN A 178 -4.18 -11.38 -15.74
C ASN A 178 -4.12 -12.15 -14.43
N LEU A 179 -4.43 -11.50 -13.32
CA LEU A 179 -4.43 -12.09 -11.98
C LEU A 179 -5.67 -12.94 -11.68
N LEU A 180 -6.70 -12.86 -12.53
CA LEU A 180 -7.97 -13.60 -12.35
C LEU A 180 -8.00 -14.93 -13.13
N SER A 181 -6.91 -15.28 -13.80
CA SER A 181 -6.84 -16.49 -14.62
C SER A 181 -6.77 -17.81 -13.84
N GLY A 182 -6.64 -17.75 -12.52
CA GLY A 182 -6.37 -18.93 -11.68
C GLY A 182 -4.90 -19.41 -11.71
N LYS A 183 -4.06 -18.79 -12.54
CA LYS A 183 -2.63 -19.10 -12.61
C LYS A 183 -1.90 -18.56 -11.38
N THR A 184 -1.09 -19.39 -10.76
CA THR A 184 -0.17 -18.98 -9.70
C THR A 184 1.10 -18.42 -10.32
N TYR A 185 1.44 -17.16 -9.98
CA TYR A 185 2.66 -16.51 -10.41
C TYR A 185 3.69 -16.53 -9.28
N ALA A 186 4.96 -16.69 -9.62
CA ALA A 186 6.08 -16.65 -8.69
C ALA A 186 7.34 -16.15 -9.41
N GLY A 187 8.20 -15.44 -8.71
CA GLY A 187 9.44 -14.93 -9.31
C GLY A 187 9.22 -13.74 -10.24
N ASN A 188 10.17 -13.50 -11.15
CA ASN A 188 10.06 -12.42 -12.12
C ASN A 188 9.08 -12.78 -13.25
N THR A 189 8.00 -12.03 -13.35
CA THR A 189 6.88 -12.28 -14.28
C THR A 189 6.84 -11.30 -15.45
N ALA A 190 7.87 -10.51 -15.68
CA ALA A 190 7.88 -9.52 -16.78
C ALA A 190 7.53 -10.13 -18.15
N LYS A 191 7.92 -11.38 -18.41
CA LYS A 191 7.62 -12.12 -19.65
C LYS A 191 6.20 -12.68 -19.76
N GLU A 192 5.44 -12.66 -18.65
CA GLU A 192 4.06 -13.18 -18.60
C GLU A 192 3.03 -12.13 -19.00
N PHE A 193 3.45 -10.89 -19.18
CA PHE A 193 2.58 -9.81 -19.59
C PHE A 193 2.23 -9.94 -21.08
N VAL A 194 0.96 -9.80 -21.39
CA VAL A 194 0.42 -9.86 -22.76
C VAL A 194 -0.08 -8.51 -23.23
N ALA A 195 0.08 -8.22 -24.53
CA ALA A 195 -0.43 -6.98 -25.11
C ALA A 195 -1.92 -6.83 -24.91
N THR A 196 -2.36 -5.61 -24.64
CA THR A 196 -3.77 -5.26 -24.41
C THR A 196 -4.07 -3.85 -24.89
N LYS A 197 -5.35 -3.49 -24.94
CA LYS A 197 -5.76 -2.10 -25.14
C LYS A 197 -5.44 -1.28 -23.88
N PRO A 198 -5.14 0.01 -23.98
CA PRO A 198 -4.99 0.90 -22.84
C PRO A 198 -6.20 0.85 -21.91
N PHE A 199 -5.94 0.96 -20.63
CA PHE A 199 -7.01 1.09 -19.62
C PHE A 199 -7.73 2.43 -19.83
N GLN A 200 -9.06 2.39 -19.85
CA GLN A 200 -9.86 3.61 -19.90
C GLN A 200 -10.19 4.04 -18.48
N PHE A 201 -9.64 5.17 -18.07
CA PHE A 201 -10.01 5.79 -16.80
C PHE A 201 -11.45 6.32 -16.90
N LEU A 202 -12.19 6.17 -15.80
CA LEU A 202 -13.51 6.82 -15.70
C LEU A 202 -13.26 8.33 -15.68
N GLY A 203 -13.83 9.03 -16.68
CA GLY A 203 -13.79 10.48 -16.72
C GLY A 203 -14.59 11.11 -15.58
N ILE A 204 -14.26 12.36 -15.25
CA ILE A 204 -15.10 13.18 -14.37
C ILE A 204 -16.45 13.35 -15.07
N LYS A 205 -17.52 12.95 -14.41
CA LYS A 205 -18.90 13.19 -14.87
C LYS A 205 -19.37 14.56 -14.44
#